data_74ddb13790cb6a795014b9dd8daa6f9e
#
_entry.id   74ddb13790cb6a795014b9dd8daa6f9e
#
_cell.length_a   1.000
_cell.length_b   1.000
_cell.length_c   1.000
_cell.angle_alpha   90.00
_cell.angle_beta   90.00
_cell.angle_gamma   90.00
#
_symmetry.space_group_name_H-M   'P 1'
#
loop_
_entity.id
_entity.type
_entity.pdbx_description
1 polymer ?
#
loop_
_entity_poly.entity_id
_entity_poly.type
_entity_poly.pdbx_seq_one_letter_code
_entity_poly.pdbx_strand_id
1 'polypeptide(L)'
;MMIKPIFLILLIMMSSLAGCLGSVLPPDMDDSESRDSLVIAYEVKDDYENPDENPQVLSDFLSAKLDMDVTLYPIISEGAIIEALRFGHADIAFMDGAAAWMGWQQYELGVLAADQKDDGRTYYEAHAWVLNGSEMAEAYLDSDDSTDPFALLQGKTSCHTGWLKSAGMLLPMGYLIGNGYATVQGNSDDIASLRDTITGFFNDNANIPESGTPYYGYAGAVKCLSDETGDVAFAKDSTVAKYCGNENASYNEDWCLGMERYVKLPGFGKAPSHPIMYNPSKIDTTKAAKITAALLSLNDSPEGQEILSNVLNTPGLVETNAEDHLGSYGGLVQHIPGISTYFNDKYSIEN
;
A
#
# COMPACT_ATOMS: atom_id res chain seq x y z
N MET A 1 54.64 16.61 39.75
CA MET A 1 55.35 15.32 39.86
C MET A 1 54.88 14.49 38.67
N MET A 2 55.77 14.39 37.66
CA MET A 2 55.51 13.76 36.36
C MET A 2 55.81 12.29 36.46
N ILE A 3 54.96 11.41 35.91
CA ILE A 3 55.36 10.07 35.46
C ILE A 3 54.66 9.77 34.14
N LYS A 4 55.49 9.58 33.09
CA LYS A 4 55.11 9.21 31.72
C LYS A 4 55.00 7.69 31.60
N PRO A 5 54.16 7.14 30.69
CA PRO A 5 54.09 5.71 30.45
C PRO A 5 55.13 5.22 29.44
N ILE A 6 55.60 3.99 29.66
CA ILE A 6 56.58 3.25 28.85
C ILE A 6 55.78 2.47 27.78
N PHE A 7 56.20 2.68 26.50
CA PHE A 7 55.81 1.86 25.36
C PHE A 7 56.58 0.55 25.39
N LEU A 8 55.90 -0.58 25.31
CA LEU A 8 56.49 -1.90 25.08
C LEU A 8 56.14 -2.41 23.69
N ILE A 9 57.10 -2.36 22.77
CA ILE A 9 56.99 -2.92 21.42
C ILE A 9 57.45 -4.39 21.52
N LEU A 10 56.55 -5.33 21.19
CA LEU A 10 56.90 -6.75 21.08
C LEU A 10 57.01 -7.10 19.59
N LEU A 11 58.25 -7.35 19.17
CA LEU A 11 58.65 -7.81 17.84
C LEU A 11 58.55 -9.35 17.84
N ILE A 12 57.66 -9.94 17.04
CA ILE A 12 57.61 -11.38 16.84
C ILE A 12 58.20 -11.72 15.46
N MET A 13 59.30 -12.46 15.51
CA MET A 13 60.01 -12.96 14.34
C MET A 13 59.25 -14.10 13.64
N MET A 14 59.19 -14.00 12.32
CA MET A 14 58.82 -15.10 11.41
C MET A 14 59.90 -16.18 11.42
N SER A 15 59.49 -17.42 11.63
CA SER A 15 60.25 -18.60 11.24
C SER A 15 59.47 -19.40 10.21
N SER A 16 59.97 -19.39 8.99
CA SER A 16 59.54 -20.23 7.87
C SER A 16 60.01 -21.67 8.08
N LEU A 17 59.05 -22.60 8.16
CA LEU A 17 59.32 -24.04 7.97
C LEU A 17 58.56 -24.48 6.72
N ALA A 18 59.31 -24.72 5.67
CA ALA A 18 58.85 -25.42 4.49
C ALA A 18 58.81 -26.92 4.79
N GLY A 19 57.60 -27.49 4.83
CA GLY A 19 57.37 -28.93 4.91
C GLY A 19 56.47 -29.35 3.74
N CYS A 20 57.06 -30.00 2.74
CA CYS A 20 56.32 -30.73 1.72
C CYS A 20 55.57 -31.90 2.36
N LEU A 21 54.25 -31.88 2.38
CA LEU A 21 53.40 -33.05 2.58
C LEU A 21 52.40 -33.09 1.43
N GLY A 22 52.41 -34.23 0.72
CA GLY A 22 51.62 -34.50 -0.46
C GLY A 22 50.11 -34.30 -0.16
N SER A 23 49.45 -33.60 -1.04
CA SER A 23 48.01 -33.43 -1.09
C SER A 23 47.35 -34.75 -1.44
N VAL A 24 46.80 -35.41 -0.45
CA VAL A 24 45.67 -36.30 -0.68
C VAL A 24 44.42 -35.38 -0.77
N LEU A 25 43.97 -35.14 -1.99
CA LEU A 25 42.67 -34.52 -2.22
C LEU A 25 41.62 -35.47 -1.69
N PRO A 26 40.68 -34.99 -0.84
CA PRO A 26 39.50 -35.78 -0.54
C PRO A 26 38.68 -35.90 -1.85
N PRO A 27 38.00 -37.05 -2.05
CA PRO A 27 37.16 -37.22 -3.20
C PRO A 27 35.98 -36.27 -3.13
N ASP A 28 35.72 -35.67 -4.28
CA ASP A 28 34.47 -35.01 -4.69
C ASP A 28 33.72 -34.34 -3.55
N MET A 29 34.01 -33.07 -3.29
CA MET A 29 32.94 -32.19 -2.83
C MET A 29 31.94 -32.11 -3.97
N ASP A 30 30.79 -32.64 -3.67
CA ASP A 30 29.55 -32.50 -4.37
C ASP A 30 29.48 -31.09 -4.99
N ASP A 31 29.58 -31.01 -6.32
CA ASP A 31 29.10 -29.84 -7.07
C ASP A 31 27.56 -29.83 -6.93
N SER A 32 27.11 -29.50 -5.74
CA SER A 32 25.76 -28.98 -5.64
C SER A 32 25.76 -27.67 -6.41
N GLU A 33 25.37 -27.72 -7.68
CA GLU A 33 25.02 -26.54 -8.44
C GLU A 33 24.21 -25.66 -7.49
N SER A 34 24.78 -24.50 -7.11
CA SER A 34 24.07 -23.56 -6.27
C SER A 34 22.85 -23.17 -7.07
N ARG A 35 21.67 -23.64 -6.63
CA ARG A 35 20.41 -23.24 -7.24
C ARG A 35 20.35 -21.72 -7.23
N ASP A 36 19.81 -21.14 -8.30
CA ASP A 36 19.42 -19.73 -8.28
C ASP A 36 18.52 -19.49 -7.07
N SER A 37 18.64 -18.34 -6.45
CA SER A 37 17.87 -17.98 -5.26
C SER A 37 16.89 -16.84 -5.53
N LEU A 38 15.81 -16.82 -4.76
CA LEU A 38 14.81 -15.75 -4.70
C LEU A 38 14.52 -15.41 -3.25
N VAL A 39 14.67 -14.15 -2.87
CA VAL A 39 14.37 -13.64 -1.54
C VAL A 39 13.08 -12.81 -1.60
N ILE A 40 12.09 -13.20 -0.80
CA ILE A 40 10.79 -12.51 -0.70
C ILE A 40 10.74 -11.73 0.62
N ALA A 41 10.65 -10.41 0.55
CA ALA A 41 10.35 -9.59 1.70
C ALA A 41 8.84 -9.60 1.99
N TYR A 42 8.49 -9.74 3.26
CA TYR A 42 7.11 -9.69 3.72
C TYR A 42 7.00 -9.04 5.09
N GLU A 43 5.87 -8.39 5.34
CA GLU A 43 5.59 -7.83 6.65
C GLU A 43 5.21 -8.94 7.63
N VAL A 44 5.87 -8.93 8.80
CA VAL A 44 5.54 -9.87 9.88
C VAL A 44 4.22 -9.45 10.52
N LYS A 45 3.23 -10.37 10.51
CA LYS A 45 1.96 -10.22 11.21
C LYS A 45 1.93 -11.15 12.42
N ASP A 46 1.34 -10.68 13.52
CA ASP A 46 1.24 -11.46 14.77
C ASP A 46 0.43 -12.76 14.59
N ASP A 47 -0.38 -12.86 13.54
CA ASP A 47 -1.33 -13.95 13.28
C ASP A 47 -0.74 -15.14 12.51
N TYR A 48 0.55 -15.14 12.13
CA TYR A 48 1.18 -16.24 11.38
C TYR A 48 1.48 -17.50 12.20
N GLU A 49 0.88 -17.65 13.37
CA GLU A 49 0.96 -18.90 14.15
C GLU A 49 0.12 -20.04 13.54
N ASN A 50 -0.89 -19.70 12.74
CA ASN A 50 -1.69 -20.69 12.02
C ASN A 50 -0.89 -21.22 10.82
N PRO A 51 -0.72 -22.56 10.67
CA PRO A 51 0.00 -23.16 9.55
C PRO A 51 -0.56 -22.74 8.18
N ASP A 52 -1.87 -22.53 8.07
CA ASP A 52 -2.54 -22.18 6.82
C ASP A 52 -2.32 -20.70 6.42
N GLU A 53 -1.95 -19.85 7.38
CA GLU A 53 -1.63 -18.42 7.18
C GLU A 53 -0.12 -18.19 7.11
N ASN A 54 0.69 -19.23 7.28
CA ASN A 54 2.14 -19.13 7.29
C ASN A 54 2.69 -18.84 5.89
N PRO A 55 3.41 -17.73 5.67
CA PRO A 55 3.99 -17.38 4.38
C PRO A 55 4.99 -18.41 3.81
N GLN A 56 5.46 -19.38 4.62
CA GLN A 56 6.33 -20.45 4.17
C GLN A 56 5.70 -21.30 3.05
N VAL A 57 4.37 -21.53 3.10
CA VAL A 57 3.68 -22.30 2.03
C VAL A 57 3.77 -21.60 0.67
N LEU A 58 3.79 -20.27 0.64
CA LEU A 58 4.04 -19.50 -0.60
C LEU A 58 5.48 -19.68 -1.10
N SER A 59 6.45 -19.65 -0.20
CA SER A 59 7.87 -19.86 -0.53
C SER A 59 8.09 -21.29 -1.09
N ASP A 60 7.52 -22.30 -0.47
CA ASP A 60 7.62 -23.70 -0.92
C ASP A 60 6.98 -23.90 -2.30
N PHE A 61 5.79 -23.31 -2.53
CA PHE A 61 5.12 -23.33 -3.83
C PHE A 61 6.00 -22.68 -4.91
N LEU A 62 6.53 -21.49 -4.65
CA LEU A 62 7.37 -20.77 -5.62
C LEU A 62 8.69 -21.50 -5.86
N SER A 63 9.30 -22.11 -4.83
CA SER A 63 10.50 -22.94 -4.99
C SER A 63 10.28 -24.09 -5.96
N ALA A 64 9.15 -24.78 -5.84
CA ALA A 64 8.79 -25.88 -6.74
C ALA A 64 8.51 -25.41 -8.18
N LYS A 65 7.91 -24.22 -8.35
CA LYS A 65 7.57 -23.66 -9.67
C LYS A 65 8.76 -23.09 -10.42
N LEU A 66 9.70 -22.48 -9.69
CA LEU A 66 10.87 -21.79 -10.26
C LEU A 66 12.10 -22.68 -10.38
N ASP A 67 12.13 -23.82 -9.68
CA ASP A 67 13.33 -24.64 -9.43
C ASP A 67 14.48 -23.79 -8.84
N MET A 68 14.12 -22.92 -7.87
CA MET A 68 15.00 -22.01 -7.15
C MET A 68 14.88 -22.24 -5.65
N ASP A 69 15.90 -21.82 -4.89
CA ASP A 69 15.79 -21.75 -3.43
C ASP A 69 15.09 -20.44 -3.07
N VAL A 70 13.80 -20.53 -2.68
CA VAL A 70 13.01 -19.36 -2.27
C VAL A 70 13.06 -19.23 -0.76
N THR A 71 13.49 -18.06 -0.28
CA THR A 71 13.59 -17.75 1.15
C THR A 71 12.76 -16.52 1.50
N LEU A 72 12.27 -16.49 2.76
CA LEU A 72 11.50 -15.38 3.28
C LEU A 72 12.41 -14.46 4.08
N TYR A 73 12.25 -13.14 3.88
CA TYR A 73 12.94 -12.10 4.62
C TYR A 73 11.92 -11.30 5.42
N PRO A 74 11.75 -11.60 6.72
CA PRO A 74 10.76 -10.93 7.54
C PRO A 74 11.16 -9.50 7.84
N ILE A 75 10.24 -8.57 7.65
CA ILE A 75 10.44 -7.13 7.84
C ILE A 75 9.28 -6.56 8.66
N ILE A 76 9.57 -5.54 9.45
CA ILE A 76 8.60 -4.94 10.39
C ILE A 76 7.99 -3.63 9.90
N SER A 77 8.42 -3.12 8.73
CA SER A 77 7.88 -1.87 8.20
C SER A 77 8.03 -1.77 6.69
N GLU A 78 7.09 -1.10 6.04
CA GLU A 78 7.10 -0.84 4.60
C GLU A 78 8.34 -0.08 4.12
N GLY A 79 8.88 0.84 4.94
CA GLY A 79 10.12 1.54 4.60
C GLY A 79 11.32 0.60 4.54
N ALA A 80 11.42 -0.33 5.50
CA ALA A 80 12.48 -1.34 5.47
C ALA A 80 12.33 -2.32 4.28
N ILE A 81 11.10 -2.55 3.79
CA ILE A 81 10.85 -3.31 2.56
C ILE A 81 11.40 -2.55 1.34
N ILE A 82 11.13 -1.24 1.23
CA ILE A 82 11.68 -0.41 0.15
C ILE A 82 13.22 -0.49 0.15
N GLU A 83 13.85 -0.33 1.30
CA GLU A 83 15.31 -0.41 1.42
C GLU A 83 15.85 -1.82 1.09
N ALA A 84 15.16 -2.89 1.50
CA ALA A 84 15.55 -4.26 1.18
C ALA A 84 15.55 -4.49 -0.35
N LEU A 85 14.53 -4.02 -1.06
CA LEU A 85 14.48 -4.08 -2.53
C LEU A 85 15.56 -3.22 -3.18
N ARG A 86 15.72 -1.98 -2.69
CA ARG A 86 16.72 -1.02 -3.21
C ARG A 86 18.13 -1.58 -3.16
N PHE A 87 18.53 -2.15 -2.02
CA PHE A 87 19.87 -2.68 -1.83
C PHE A 87 20.05 -4.12 -2.29
N GLY A 88 18.98 -4.83 -2.66
CA GLY A 88 19.00 -6.20 -3.12
C GLY A 88 19.12 -7.22 -1.97
N HIS A 89 18.66 -6.87 -0.77
CA HIS A 89 18.47 -7.79 0.34
C HIS A 89 17.21 -8.64 0.16
N ALA A 90 16.28 -8.17 -0.64
CA ALA A 90 15.15 -8.91 -1.16
C ALA A 90 15.04 -8.73 -2.66
N ASP A 91 14.55 -9.75 -3.35
CA ASP A 91 14.30 -9.75 -4.79
C ASP A 91 12.92 -9.18 -5.11
N ILE A 92 11.90 -9.63 -4.39
CA ILE A 92 10.51 -9.17 -4.53
C ILE A 92 9.89 -8.90 -3.17
N ALA A 93 8.83 -8.09 -3.15
CA ALA A 93 8.08 -7.81 -1.94
C ALA A 93 6.61 -7.52 -2.22
N PHE A 94 5.74 -7.92 -1.28
CA PHE A 94 4.34 -7.53 -1.23
C PHE A 94 4.24 -6.25 -0.42
N MET A 95 3.60 -5.20 -0.98
CA MET A 95 3.61 -3.86 -0.38
C MET A 95 2.23 -3.20 -0.42
N ASP A 96 1.99 -2.24 0.49
CA ASP A 96 0.83 -1.37 0.34
C ASP A 96 1.02 -0.39 -0.84
N GLY A 97 -0.11 0.12 -1.38
CA GLY A 97 -0.07 0.95 -2.58
C GLY A 97 0.66 2.29 -2.38
N ALA A 98 0.65 2.86 -1.18
CA ALA A 98 1.32 4.14 -0.93
C ALA A 98 2.85 3.95 -0.81
N ALA A 99 3.30 2.91 -0.10
CA ALA A 99 4.71 2.55 0.00
C ALA A 99 5.26 2.13 -1.38
N ALA A 100 4.49 1.34 -2.13
CA ALA A 100 4.84 0.95 -3.49
C ALA A 100 5.01 2.16 -4.42
N TRP A 101 4.07 3.12 -4.35
CA TRP A 101 4.19 4.37 -5.11
C TRP A 101 5.47 5.14 -4.75
N MET A 102 5.81 5.24 -3.46
CA MET A 102 7.06 5.88 -3.02
C MET A 102 8.30 5.14 -3.55
N GLY A 103 8.33 3.81 -3.45
CA GLY A 103 9.41 2.99 -3.96
C GLY A 103 9.61 3.15 -5.48
N TRP A 104 8.51 3.24 -6.22
CA TRP A 104 8.54 3.53 -7.65
C TRP A 104 9.05 4.94 -7.95
N GLN A 105 8.50 5.97 -7.30
CA GLN A 105 8.85 7.38 -7.57
C GLN A 105 10.30 7.72 -7.20
N GLN A 106 10.83 7.14 -6.15
CA GLN A 106 12.16 7.50 -5.66
C GLN A 106 13.27 6.59 -6.16
N TYR A 107 12.98 5.31 -6.37
CA TYR A 107 13.99 4.30 -6.65
C TYR A 107 13.71 3.49 -7.92
N GLU A 108 12.72 3.91 -8.71
CA GLU A 108 12.34 3.25 -9.96
C GLU A 108 12.03 1.76 -9.78
N LEU A 109 11.52 1.36 -8.59
CA LEU A 109 11.08 0.00 -8.37
C LEU A 109 9.94 -0.35 -9.31
N GLY A 110 9.96 -1.56 -9.86
CA GLY A 110 8.94 -2.07 -10.78
C GLY A 110 7.85 -2.85 -10.07
N VAL A 111 6.75 -3.11 -10.78
CA VAL A 111 5.65 -3.99 -10.36
C VAL A 111 5.62 -5.20 -11.27
N LEU A 112 5.48 -6.41 -10.70
CA LEU A 112 5.32 -7.67 -11.44
C LEU A 112 3.84 -8.03 -11.60
N ALA A 113 3.09 -7.92 -10.51
CA ALA A 113 1.68 -8.27 -10.42
C ALA A 113 1.02 -7.50 -9.27
N ALA A 114 -0.30 -7.54 -9.19
CA ALA A 114 -1.06 -6.98 -8.09
C ALA A 114 -2.20 -7.91 -7.67
N ASP A 115 -2.62 -7.81 -6.41
CA ASP A 115 -3.77 -8.54 -5.90
C ASP A 115 -5.08 -8.02 -6.53
N GLN A 116 -6.02 -8.93 -6.70
CA GLN A 116 -7.37 -8.60 -7.16
C GLN A 116 -8.33 -8.39 -5.99
N LYS A 117 -9.43 -7.72 -6.25
CA LYS A 117 -10.62 -7.68 -5.42
C LYS A 117 -11.62 -8.73 -5.93
N ASP A 118 -12.66 -9.03 -5.15
CA ASP A 118 -13.67 -10.04 -5.49
C ASP A 118 -14.33 -9.82 -6.86
N ASP A 119 -14.35 -8.58 -7.34
CA ASP A 119 -14.86 -8.21 -8.66
C ASP A 119 -13.79 -8.21 -9.78
N GLY A 120 -12.58 -8.68 -9.48
CA GLY A 120 -11.46 -8.78 -10.42
C GLY A 120 -10.66 -7.49 -10.61
N ARG A 121 -11.06 -6.36 -10.01
CA ARG A 121 -10.30 -5.11 -10.09
C ARG A 121 -9.03 -5.18 -9.24
N THR A 122 -7.99 -4.45 -9.66
CA THR A 122 -6.73 -4.25 -8.90
C THR A 122 -6.70 -2.90 -8.17
N TYR A 123 -7.87 -2.32 -7.92
CA TYR A 123 -8.03 -1.03 -7.27
C TYR A 123 -9.40 -0.94 -6.61
N TYR A 124 -9.55 0.03 -5.74
CA TYR A 124 -10.85 0.54 -5.30
C TYR A 124 -10.94 2.03 -5.60
N GLU A 125 -12.15 2.55 -5.78
CA GLU A 125 -12.36 3.96 -6.09
C GLU A 125 -12.75 4.75 -4.84
N ALA A 126 -12.23 5.98 -4.75
CA ALA A 126 -12.63 6.95 -3.76
C ALA A 126 -13.82 7.76 -4.27
N HIS A 127 -14.87 7.87 -3.46
CA HIS A 127 -16.08 8.62 -3.79
C HIS A 127 -16.49 9.56 -2.66
N ALA A 128 -17.22 10.61 -3.05
CA ALA A 128 -18.07 11.34 -2.13
C ALA A 128 -19.46 10.66 -2.07
N TRP A 129 -19.93 10.43 -0.86
CA TRP A 129 -21.26 9.97 -0.56
C TRP A 129 -22.04 11.11 0.07
N VAL A 130 -23.24 11.39 -0.44
CA VAL A 130 -24.13 12.43 0.04
C VAL A 130 -25.53 11.87 0.23
N LEU A 131 -26.39 12.56 0.98
CA LEU A 131 -27.77 12.14 1.12
C LEU A 131 -28.60 12.56 -0.10
N ASN A 132 -29.52 11.69 -0.51
CA ASN A 132 -30.51 11.99 -1.53
C ASN A 132 -31.37 13.20 -1.11
N GLY A 133 -31.58 14.13 -2.03
CA GLY A 133 -32.24 15.42 -1.77
C GLY A 133 -31.30 16.52 -1.28
N SER A 134 -29.97 16.25 -1.14
CA SER A 134 -28.97 17.30 -0.99
C SER A 134 -28.71 18.01 -2.32
N GLU A 135 -28.29 19.27 -2.29
CA GLU A 135 -27.98 20.02 -3.51
C GLU A 135 -26.89 19.35 -4.37
N MET A 136 -25.91 18.67 -3.76
CA MET A 136 -24.90 17.90 -4.49
C MET A 136 -25.51 16.68 -5.18
N ALA A 137 -26.46 15.99 -4.53
CA ALA A 137 -27.18 14.87 -5.13
C ALA A 137 -28.08 15.34 -6.29
N GLU A 138 -28.79 16.44 -6.10
CA GLU A 138 -29.65 17.03 -7.14
C GLU A 138 -28.83 17.44 -8.35
N ALA A 139 -27.71 18.16 -8.17
CA ALA A 139 -26.79 18.55 -9.23
C ALA A 139 -26.19 17.39 -10.00
N TYR A 140 -25.96 16.24 -9.34
CA TYR A 140 -25.46 15.04 -10.02
C TYR A 140 -26.56 14.30 -10.78
N LEU A 141 -27.79 14.29 -10.27
CA LEU A 141 -28.90 13.49 -10.80
C LEU A 141 -29.74 14.24 -11.86
N ASP A 142 -29.64 15.56 -11.95
CA ASP A 142 -30.43 16.37 -12.89
C ASP A 142 -29.97 16.22 -14.36
N SER A 143 -28.81 15.61 -14.59
CA SER A 143 -28.21 15.43 -15.92
C SER A 143 -27.92 16.76 -16.65
N ASP A 144 -27.76 17.85 -15.90
CA ASP A 144 -27.35 19.15 -16.43
C ASP A 144 -25.85 19.36 -16.24
N ASP A 145 -25.08 19.26 -17.32
CA ASP A 145 -23.63 19.43 -17.31
C ASP A 145 -23.16 20.82 -16.82
N SER A 146 -24.07 21.78 -16.68
CA SER A 146 -23.75 23.10 -16.12
C SER A 146 -23.73 23.13 -14.60
N THR A 147 -24.28 22.11 -13.93
CA THR A 147 -24.25 21.95 -12.49
C THR A 147 -23.11 20.99 -12.09
N ASP A 148 -22.22 21.44 -11.23
CA ASP A 148 -21.05 20.67 -10.81
C ASP A 148 -21.18 20.28 -9.34
N PRO A 149 -21.48 18.99 -9.04
CA PRO A 149 -21.64 18.52 -7.66
C PRO A 149 -20.40 18.71 -6.80
N PHE A 150 -19.18 18.74 -7.40
CA PHE A 150 -17.94 18.95 -6.65
C PHE A 150 -17.74 20.42 -6.25
N ALA A 151 -18.18 21.37 -7.06
CA ALA A 151 -18.18 22.78 -6.72
C ALA A 151 -19.10 23.07 -5.51
N LEU A 152 -20.20 22.33 -5.39
CA LEU A 152 -21.16 22.45 -4.29
C LEU A 152 -20.66 21.85 -2.96
N LEU A 153 -19.53 21.15 -2.95
CA LEU A 153 -18.90 20.69 -1.71
C LEU A 153 -18.28 21.83 -0.89
N GLN A 154 -18.03 22.98 -1.52
CA GLN A 154 -17.45 24.13 -0.82
C GLN A 154 -18.37 24.61 0.32
N GLY A 155 -17.79 24.80 1.50
CA GLY A 155 -18.50 25.24 2.70
C GLY A 155 -19.34 24.16 3.40
N LYS A 156 -19.38 22.92 2.88
CA LYS A 156 -20.06 21.79 3.51
C LYS A 156 -19.26 21.23 4.68
N THR A 157 -19.92 20.47 5.54
CA THR A 157 -19.26 19.69 6.59
C THR A 157 -18.83 18.34 6.04
N SER A 158 -17.53 18.06 5.99
CA SER A 158 -17.00 16.80 5.45
C SER A 158 -16.74 15.77 6.55
N CYS A 159 -17.00 14.49 6.23
CA CYS A 159 -16.71 13.32 7.06
C CYS A 159 -15.58 12.52 6.39
N HIS A 160 -14.40 12.54 6.99
CA HIS A 160 -13.22 11.78 6.52
C HIS A 160 -13.09 10.45 7.28
N THR A 161 -12.36 9.49 6.71
CA THR A 161 -12.11 8.20 7.36
C THR A 161 -10.98 8.23 8.41
N GLY A 162 -10.30 9.34 8.55
CA GLY A 162 -9.14 9.56 9.40
C GLY A 162 -8.02 10.27 8.66
N TRP A 163 -7.02 10.74 9.41
CA TRP A 163 -5.91 11.51 8.86
C TRP A 163 -5.11 10.71 7.83
N LEU A 164 -4.90 11.29 6.65
CA LEU A 164 -4.09 10.76 5.54
C LEU A 164 -4.51 9.37 5.01
N LYS A 165 -5.76 8.98 5.19
CA LYS A 165 -6.30 7.76 4.58
C LYS A 165 -6.58 7.97 3.09
N SER A 166 -6.18 7.00 2.23
CA SER A 166 -6.23 7.15 0.77
C SER A 166 -7.60 7.55 0.24
N ALA A 167 -8.63 6.68 0.31
CA ALA A 167 -9.94 7.00 -0.26
C ALA A 167 -10.76 7.99 0.58
N GLY A 168 -10.47 8.12 1.87
CA GLY A 168 -11.20 9.02 2.75
C GLY A 168 -10.62 10.44 2.84
N MET A 169 -9.43 10.67 2.28
CA MET A 169 -8.79 12.00 2.35
C MET A 169 -7.85 12.28 1.19
N LEU A 170 -6.81 11.45 0.96
CA LEU A 170 -5.75 11.80 0.00
C LEU A 170 -6.28 11.92 -1.42
N LEU A 171 -7.05 10.95 -1.91
CA LEU A 171 -7.61 10.97 -3.25
C LEU A 171 -8.65 12.09 -3.43
N PRO A 172 -9.66 12.25 -2.53
CA PRO A 172 -10.59 13.37 -2.62
C PRO A 172 -9.90 14.73 -2.62
N MET A 173 -9.00 14.97 -1.66
CA MET A 173 -8.32 16.26 -1.56
C MET A 173 -7.35 16.48 -2.71
N GLY A 174 -6.61 15.45 -3.13
CA GLY A 174 -5.73 15.52 -4.30
C GLY A 174 -6.51 15.89 -5.57
N TYR A 175 -7.69 15.30 -5.77
CA TYR A 175 -8.59 15.66 -6.86
C TYR A 175 -9.08 17.11 -6.75
N LEU A 176 -9.59 17.51 -5.58
CA LEU A 176 -10.14 18.86 -5.37
C LEU A 176 -9.08 19.95 -5.52
N ILE A 177 -7.85 19.72 -5.04
CA ILE A 177 -6.73 20.66 -5.21
C ILE A 177 -6.24 20.64 -6.66
N GLY A 178 -6.01 19.47 -7.24
CA GLY A 178 -5.47 19.33 -8.60
C GLY A 178 -6.38 19.89 -9.69
N ASN A 179 -7.72 19.88 -9.47
CA ASN A 179 -8.69 20.47 -10.39
C ASN A 179 -9.10 21.90 -10.02
N GLY A 180 -8.46 22.51 -9.01
CA GLY A 180 -8.67 23.92 -8.66
C GLY A 180 -9.94 24.23 -7.86
N TYR A 181 -10.63 23.22 -7.32
CA TYR A 181 -11.77 23.45 -6.40
C TYR A 181 -11.27 23.95 -5.05
N ALA A 182 -10.23 23.34 -4.50
CA ALA A 182 -9.61 23.72 -3.25
C ALA A 182 -8.24 24.36 -3.48
N THR A 183 -7.95 25.44 -2.75
CA THR A 183 -6.64 26.12 -2.77
C THR A 183 -5.87 25.75 -1.50
N VAL A 184 -4.61 25.32 -1.66
CA VAL A 184 -3.74 25.01 -0.51
C VAL A 184 -3.62 26.22 0.41
N GLN A 185 -3.92 26.03 1.69
CA GLN A 185 -3.76 27.01 2.74
C GLN A 185 -2.45 26.73 3.50
N GLY A 186 -1.58 27.74 3.62
CA GLY A 186 -0.30 27.59 4.32
C GLY A 186 0.88 27.23 3.42
N ASN A 187 1.81 26.41 3.94
CA ASN A 187 3.01 26.00 3.23
C ASN A 187 2.75 24.73 2.40
N SER A 188 3.01 24.81 1.09
CA SER A 188 2.85 23.68 0.15
C SER A 188 3.78 22.50 0.45
N ASP A 189 4.86 22.70 1.18
CA ASP A 189 5.84 21.67 1.54
C ASP A 189 5.58 21.05 2.92
N ASP A 190 4.50 21.47 3.60
CA ASP A 190 4.13 21.00 4.93
C ASP A 190 2.78 20.27 4.91
N ILE A 191 2.80 19.00 5.31
CA ILE A 191 1.59 18.16 5.40
C ILE A 191 0.53 18.71 6.35
N ALA A 192 0.93 19.51 7.38
CA ALA A 192 0.00 20.14 8.29
C ALA A 192 -0.93 21.13 7.57
N SER A 193 -0.47 21.76 6.49
CA SER A 193 -1.25 22.66 5.63
C SER A 193 -2.47 21.99 4.99
N LEU A 194 -2.49 20.65 4.89
CA LEU A 194 -3.66 19.92 4.41
C LEU A 194 -4.87 20.11 5.33
N ARG A 195 -4.66 20.18 6.65
CA ARG A 195 -5.76 20.39 7.61
C ARG A 195 -6.42 21.75 7.41
N ASP A 196 -5.60 22.79 7.26
CA ASP A 196 -6.07 24.16 7.01
C ASP A 196 -6.76 24.25 5.62
N THR A 197 -6.24 23.52 4.63
CA THR A 197 -6.84 23.42 3.29
C THR A 197 -8.22 22.77 3.35
N ILE A 198 -8.39 21.70 4.12
CA ILE A 198 -9.68 21.02 4.33
C ILE A 198 -10.68 21.98 4.98
N THR A 199 -10.34 22.59 6.10
CA THR A 199 -11.24 23.51 6.79
C THR A 199 -11.53 24.77 5.98
N GLY A 200 -10.57 25.27 5.20
CA GLY A 200 -10.76 26.41 4.30
C GLY A 200 -11.64 26.13 3.09
N PHE A 201 -11.67 24.91 2.57
CA PHE A 201 -12.55 24.52 1.47
C PHE A 201 -13.92 24.08 1.98
N PHE A 202 -13.98 23.20 2.97
CA PHE A 202 -15.22 22.75 3.61
C PHE A 202 -15.68 23.77 4.65
N ASN A 203 -15.60 23.47 5.91
CA ASN A 203 -15.79 24.39 7.01
C ASN A 203 -15.06 23.91 8.28
N ASP A 204 -15.09 24.70 9.33
CA ASP A 204 -14.36 24.41 10.60
C ASP A 204 -14.88 23.14 11.32
N ASN A 205 -16.04 22.60 10.94
CA ASN A 205 -16.61 21.38 11.51
C ASN A 205 -16.22 20.12 10.71
N ALA A 206 -15.32 20.22 9.72
CA ALA A 206 -14.82 19.08 8.98
C ALA A 206 -14.35 17.99 9.93
N ASN A 207 -14.96 16.80 9.84
CA ASN A 207 -14.68 15.69 10.75
C ASN A 207 -13.51 14.86 10.23
N ILE A 208 -12.36 14.96 10.92
CA ILE A 208 -11.16 14.17 10.69
C ILE A 208 -10.92 13.32 11.94
N PRO A 209 -11.52 12.14 12.04
CA PRO A 209 -11.57 11.37 13.28
C PRO A 209 -10.25 10.68 13.60
N GLU A 210 -9.97 10.55 14.89
CA GLU A 210 -8.87 9.73 15.41
C GLU A 210 -9.29 8.25 15.47
N SER A 211 -8.29 7.35 15.42
CA SER A 211 -8.53 5.91 15.56
C SER A 211 -9.24 5.59 16.88
N GLY A 212 -10.20 4.66 16.83
CA GLY A 212 -11.01 4.27 17.97
C GLY A 212 -12.19 5.18 18.29
N THR A 213 -12.42 6.25 17.51
CA THR A 213 -13.61 7.11 17.64
C THR A 213 -14.74 6.62 16.75
N PRO A 214 -16.03 6.98 17.05
CA PRO A 214 -17.20 6.45 16.34
C PRO A 214 -17.24 6.71 14.83
N TYR A 215 -16.60 7.78 14.37
CA TYR A 215 -16.62 8.15 12.94
C TYR A 215 -15.33 7.74 12.21
N TYR A 216 -14.44 6.98 12.85
CA TYR A 216 -13.21 6.51 12.21
C TYR A 216 -13.46 5.36 11.22
N GLY A 217 -12.69 5.35 10.13
CA GLY A 217 -12.76 4.33 9.09
C GLY A 217 -13.91 4.52 8.11
N TYR A 218 -14.07 3.60 7.18
CA TYR A 218 -15.08 3.71 6.12
C TYR A 218 -16.51 3.71 6.66
N ALA A 219 -16.82 2.76 7.54
CA ALA A 219 -18.13 2.71 8.20
C ALA A 219 -18.38 3.99 8.98
N GLY A 220 -17.39 4.47 9.72
CA GLY A 220 -17.50 5.68 10.53
C GLY A 220 -17.75 6.94 9.72
N ALA A 221 -17.13 7.11 8.55
CA ALA A 221 -17.38 8.25 7.67
C ALA A 221 -18.83 8.24 7.15
N VAL A 222 -19.35 7.07 6.72
CA VAL A 222 -20.76 6.95 6.30
C VAL A 222 -21.71 7.11 7.48
N LYS A 223 -21.35 6.62 8.68
CA LYS A 223 -22.12 6.88 9.91
C LYS A 223 -22.23 8.38 10.21
N CYS A 224 -21.15 9.15 10.08
CA CYS A 224 -21.15 10.60 10.25
C CYS A 224 -22.15 11.30 9.30
N LEU A 225 -22.25 10.82 8.06
CA LEU A 225 -23.24 11.28 7.08
C LEU A 225 -24.67 10.85 7.49
N SER A 226 -24.86 9.60 7.92
CA SER A 226 -26.16 9.04 8.31
C SER A 226 -26.73 9.71 9.57
N ASP A 227 -25.86 10.08 10.51
CA ASP A 227 -26.22 10.82 11.73
C ASP A 227 -26.43 12.33 11.43
N GLU A 228 -26.35 12.76 10.16
CA GLU A 228 -26.44 14.15 9.72
C GLU A 228 -25.47 15.10 10.45
N THR A 229 -24.35 14.55 10.92
CA THR A 229 -23.23 15.32 11.53
C THR A 229 -22.40 16.02 10.46
N GLY A 230 -22.39 15.48 9.24
CA GLY A 230 -21.77 16.07 8.06
C GLY A 230 -22.65 15.94 6.83
N ASP A 231 -22.34 16.74 5.81
CA ASP A 231 -23.08 16.85 4.55
C ASP A 231 -22.54 15.89 3.47
N VAL A 232 -21.26 15.49 3.60
CA VAL A 232 -20.57 14.62 2.64
C VAL A 232 -19.61 13.68 3.36
N ALA A 233 -19.61 12.40 2.98
CA ALA A 233 -18.67 11.40 3.48
C ALA A 233 -17.73 10.91 2.36
N PHE A 234 -16.43 10.81 2.65
CA PHE A 234 -15.45 10.27 1.74
C PHE A 234 -15.13 8.82 2.10
N ALA A 235 -15.43 7.91 1.19
CA ALA A 235 -15.23 6.48 1.39
C ALA A 235 -15.03 5.78 0.04
N LYS A 236 -14.71 4.48 0.08
CA LYS A 236 -14.65 3.70 -1.17
C LYS A 236 -16.04 3.37 -1.71
N ASP A 237 -16.05 3.07 -3.00
CA ASP A 237 -17.22 2.77 -3.81
C ASP A 237 -18.13 1.67 -3.24
N SER A 238 -17.56 0.70 -2.52
CA SER A 238 -18.28 -0.44 -1.95
C SER A 238 -18.80 -0.22 -0.52
N THR A 239 -18.49 0.93 0.10
CA THR A 239 -18.70 1.11 1.56
C THR A 239 -20.18 1.03 1.96
N VAL A 240 -21.05 1.80 1.31
CA VAL A 240 -22.50 1.80 1.66
C VAL A 240 -23.12 0.43 1.41
N ALA A 241 -22.80 -0.22 0.27
CA ALA A 241 -23.29 -1.57 -0.03
C ALA A 241 -22.84 -2.60 1.01
N LYS A 242 -21.58 -2.50 1.47
CA LYS A 242 -21.02 -3.42 2.48
C LYS A 242 -21.73 -3.34 3.83
N TYR A 243 -21.99 -2.13 4.32
CA TYR A 243 -22.49 -1.92 5.69
C TYR A 243 -23.99 -1.75 5.78
N CYS A 244 -24.63 -1.26 4.71
CA CYS A 244 -26.05 -0.90 4.67
C CYS A 244 -26.83 -1.61 3.54
N GLY A 245 -26.20 -2.43 2.72
CA GLY A 245 -26.79 -3.01 1.53
C GLY A 245 -27.37 -4.43 1.71
N ASN A 246 -27.44 -4.96 2.94
CA ASN A 246 -27.99 -6.30 3.14
C ASN A 246 -29.52 -6.25 3.03
N GLU A 247 -30.13 -7.15 2.20
CA GLU A 247 -31.57 -7.28 2.04
C GLU A 247 -32.28 -7.61 3.36
N ASN A 248 -31.60 -8.35 4.26
CA ASN A 248 -32.05 -8.52 5.63
C ASN A 248 -31.50 -7.38 6.49
N ALA A 249 -32.32 -6.38 6.76
CA ALA A 249 -31.94 -5.18 7.50
C ALA A 249 -31.31 -5.44 8.87
N SER A 250 -31.55 -6.62 9.48
CA SER A 250 -30.95 -6.98 10.77
C SER A 250 -29.44 -7.28 10.70
N TYR A 251 -28.87 -7.39 9.49
CA TYR A 251 -27.41 -7.51 9.27
C TYR A 251 -26.75 -6.19 8.88
N ASN A 252 -27.54 -5.12 8.68
CA ASN A 252 -26.99 -3.79 8.48
C ASN A 252 -26.58 -3.18 9.83
N GLU A 253 -25.68 -2.21 9.77
CA GLU A 253 -25.34 -1.42 10.95
C GLU A 253 -26.56 -0.60 11.42
N ASP A 254 -26.70 -0.42 12.74
CA ASP A 254 -27.86 0.26 13.34
C ASP A 254 -28.03 1.73 12.89
N TRP A 255 -26.94 2.38 12.48
CA TRP A 255 -26.92 3.75 11.96
C TRP A 255 -27.30 3.87 10.48
N CYS A 256 -27.47 2.76 9.77
CA CYS A 256 -27.78 2.77 8.35
C CYS A 256 -29.15 3.36 8.05
N LEU A 257 -29.19 4.22 7.06
CA LEU A 257 -30.42 4.62 6.38
C LEU A 257 -30.75 3.59 5.28
N GLY A 258 -31.94 3.72 4.65
CA GLY A 258 -32.22 2.93 3.44
C GLY A 258 -31.24 3.25 2.31
N MET A 259 -30.90 2.25 1.50
CA MET A 259 -29.91 2.40 0.41
C MET A 259 -30.23 3.56 -0.55
N GLU A 260 -31.48 3.81 -0.79
CA GLU A 260 -32.00 4.89 -1.64
C GLU A 260 -31.72 6.31 -1.07
N ARG A 261 -31.33 6.37 0.20
CA ARG A 261 -30.97 7.63 0.86
C ARG A 261 -29.55 8.07 0.54
N TYR A 262 -28.71 7.19 0.02
CA TYR A 262 -27.33 7.50 -0.29
C TYR A 262 -27.14 7.68 -1.79
N VAL A 263 -26.49 8.77 -2.18
CA VAL A 263 -26.07 9.04 -3.55
C VAL A 263 -24.56 9.04 -3.59
N LYS A 264 -24.01 8.23 -4.49
CA LYS A 264 -22.59 8.16 -4.77
C LYS A 264 -22.25 9.11 -5.92
N LEU A 265 -21.51 10.20 -5.63
CA LEU A 265 -21.05 11.13 -6.65
C LEU A 265 -19.96 10.46 -7.52
N PRO A 266 -19.56 11.05 -8.67
CA PRO A 266 -18.50 10.52 -9.49
C PRO A 266 -17.21 10.22 -8.69
N GLY A 267 -16.40 9.25 -9.17
CA GLY A 267 -15.17 8.86 -8.48
C GLY A 267 -14.09 9.94 -8.57
N PHE A 268 -13.36 10.13 -7.48
CA PHE A 268 -12.19 11.00 -7.45
C PHE A 268 -10.97 10.36 -8.10
N GLY A 269 -10.86 9.04 -8.00
CA GLY A 269 -9.75 8.27 -8.53
C GLY A 269 -9.55 6.94 -7.83
N LYS A 270 -8.52 6.23 -8.27
CA LYS A 270 -8.24 4.85 -7.90
C LYS A 270 -7.14 4.78 -6.86
N ALA A 271 -7.37 4.03 -5.77
CA ALA A 271 -6.33 3.57 -4.88
C ALA A 271 -5.89 2.18 -5.34
N PRO A 272 -4.59 1.94 -5.58
CA PRO A 272 -4.11 0.65 -6.02
C PRO A 272 -4.33 -0.41 -4.92
N SER A 273 -4.52 -1.65 -5.35
CA SER A 273 -4.42 -2.81 -4.48
C SER A 273 -2.93 -3.08 -4.13
N HIS A 274 -2.64 -4.17 -3.42
CA HIS A 274 -1.26 -4.47 -3.02
C HIS A 274 -0.46 -5.01 -4.20
N PRO A 275 0.56 -4.29 -4.69
CA PRO A 275 1.44 -4.78 -5.73
C PRO A 275 2.56 -5.66 -5.19
N ILE A 276 3.09 -6.51 -6.09
CA ILE A 276 4.32 -7.25 -5.89
C ILE A 276 5.43 -6.48 -6.59
N MET A 277 6.29 -5.86 -5.78
CA MET A 277 7.35 -4.98 -6.23
C MET A 277 8.66 -5.74 -6.42
N TYR A 278 9.53 -5.21 -7.29
CA TYR A 278 10.89 -5.70 -7.50
C TYR A 278 11.84 -4.55 -7.90
N ASN A 279 13.15 -4.80 -7.88
CA ASN A 279 14.13 -3.84 -8.36
C ASN A 279 14.64 -4.21 -9.75
N PRO A 280 14.28 -3.46 -10.83
CA PRO A 280 14.70 -3.75 -12.20
C PRO A 280 16.23 -3.67 -12.41
N SER A 281 16.96 -2.97 -11.52
CA SER A 281 18.43 -2.92 -11.58
C SER A 281 19.11 -4.18 -11.04
N LYS A 282 18.36 -5.04 -10.32
CA LYS A 282 18.85 -6.28 -9.68
C LYS A 282 18.31 -7.53 -10.35
N ILE A 283 17.10 -7.48 -10.89
CA ILE A 283 16.43 -8.59 -11.54
C ILE A 283 16.23 -8.24 -13.01
N ASP A 284 16.83 -9.03 -13.89
CA ASP A 284 16.65 -8.86 -15.33
C ASP A 284 15.23 -9.24 -15.79
N THR A 285 14.88 -8.83 -16.99
CA THR A 285 13.54 -9.06 -17.57
C THR A 285 13.18 -10.53 -17.72
N THR A 286 14.16 -11.42 -17.90
CA THR A 286 13.94 -12.87 -18.04
C THR A 286 13.59 -13.48 -16.68
N LYS A 287 14.34 -13.14 -15.63
CA LYS A 287 14.06 -13.59 -14.27
C LYS A 287 12.74 -12.99 -13.79
N ALA A 288 12.47 -11.72 -14.06
CA ALA A 288 11.20 -11.05 -13.72
C ALA A 288 9.99 -11.77 -14.37
N ALA A 289 10.07 -12.09 -15.68
CA ALA A 289 8.99 -12.80 -16.38
C ALA A 289 8.75 -14.22 -15.80
N LYS A 290 9.82 -14.95 -15.43
CA LYS A 290 9.68 -16.26 -14.78
C LYS A 290 8.99 -16.15 -13.41
N ILE A 291 9.37 -15.17 -12.59
CA ILE A 291 8.75 -14.92 -11.29
C ILE A 291 7.28 -14.55 -11.47
N THR A 292 6.97 -13.66 -12.40
CA THR A 292 5.58 -13.27 -12.71
C THR A 292 4.75 -14.49 -13.11
N ALA A 293 5.25 -15.33 -14.00
CA ALA A 293 4.54 -16.55 -14.43
C ALA A 293 4.30 -17.53 -13.26
N ALA A 294 5.28 -17.67 -12.35
CA ALA A 294 5.13 -18.51 -11.15
C ALA A 294 4.08 -17.94 -10.19
N LEU A 295 4.09 -16.63 -9.95
CA LEU A 295 3.08 -15.94 -9.13
C LEU A 295 1.68 -16.10 -9.71
N LEU A 296 1.50 -15.89 -11.02
CA LEU A 296 0.20 -16.01 -11.69
C LEU A 296 -0.31 -17.45 -11.68
N SER A 297 0.58 -18.47 -11.65
CA SER A 297 0.17 -19.88 -11.57
C SER A 297 -0.54 -20.24 -10.26
N LEU A 298 -0.49 -19.38 -9.23
CA LEU A 298 -1.33 -19.51 -8.03
C LEU A 298 -2.83 -19.49 -8.39
N ASN A 299 -3.21 -18.73 -9.41
CA ASN A 299 -4.61 -18.63 -9.84
C ASN A 299 -5.18 -19.97 -10.37
N ASP A 300 -4.32 -20.89 -10.82
CA ASP A 300 -4.70 -22.03 -11.66
C ASP A 300 -4.84 -23.35 -10.90
N SER A 301 -4.51 -23.39 -9.61
CA SER A 301 -4.51 -24.63 -8.83
C SER A 301 -5.26 -24.49 -7.50
N PRO A 302 -5.87 -25.57 -6.97
CA PRO A 302 -6.50 -25.53 -5.64
C PRO A 302 -5.52 -25.12 -4.53
N GLU A 303 -4.29 -25.65 -4.56
CA GLU A 303 -3.22 -25.26 -3.62
C GLU A 303 -2.88 -23.77 -3.73
N GLY A 304 -2.76 -23.25 -4.95
CA GLY A 304 -2.53 -21.82 -5.19
C GLY A 304 -3.67 -20.95 -4.68
N GLN A 305 -4.91 -21.37 -4.86
CA GLN A 305 -6.10 -20.67 -4.34
C GLN A 305 -6.13 -20.63 -2.81
N GLU A 306 -5.71 -21.70 -2.13
CA GLU A 306 -5.56 -21.71 -0.67
C GLU A 306 -4.48 -20.73 -0.20
N ILE A 307 -3.32 -20.65 -0.90
CA ILE A 307 -2.28 -19.68 -0.62
C ILE A 307 -2.77 -18.25 -0.85
N LEU A 308 -3.44 -17.99 -1.97
CA LEU A 308 -4.01 -16.67 -2.28
C LEU A 308 -4.99 -16.22 -1.18
N SER A 309 -5.89 -17.10 -0.75
CA SER A 309 -6.89 -16.80 0.26
C SER A 309 -6.29 -16.62 1.65
N ASN A 310 -5.46 -17.57 2.10
CA ASN A 310 -5.05 -17.66 3.50
C ASN A 310 -3.79 -16.82 3.79
N VAL A 311 -2.86 -16.71 2.84
CA VAL A 311 -1.60 -15.98 3.02
C VAL A 311 -1.69 -14.55 2.47
N LEU A 312 -2.23 -14.39 1.26
CA LEU A 312 -2.25 -13.10 0.57
C LEU A 312 -3.58 -12.35 0.72
N ASN A 313 -4.62 -13.01 1.25
CA ASN A 313 -5.96 -12.46 1.47
C ASN A 313 -6.53 -11.80 0.19
N THR A 314 -6.40 -12.50 -0.93
CA THR A 314 -6.87 -12.08 -2.25
C THR A 314 -7.49 -13.25 -3.03
N PRO A 315 -8.50 -13.02 -3.87
CA PRO A 315 -9.02 -14.05 -4.76
C PRO A 315 -8.10 -14.36 -5.96
N GLY A 316 -7.08 -13.53 -6.22
CA GLY A 316 -6.19 -13.74 -7.34
C GLY A 316 -5.13 -12.68 -7.53
N LEU A 317 -4.19 -12.96 -8.42
CA LEU A 317 -3.16 -12.05 -8.89
C LEU A 317 -3.33 -11.77 -10.38
N VAL A 318 -2.98 -10.55 -10.80
CA VAL A 318 -2.95 -10.16 -12.21
C VAL A 318 -1.64 -9.45 -12.53
N GLU A 319 -1.09 -9.74 -13.71
CA GLU A 319 0.10 -9.05 -14.21
C GLU A 319 -0.20 -7.57 -14.47
N THR A 320 0.69 -6.70 -14.01
CA THR A 320 0.61 -5.26 -14.24
C THR A 320 2.01 -4.65 -14.19
N ASN A 321 2.10 -3.34 -14.37
CA ASN A 321 3.34 -2.58 -14.23
C ASN A 321 3.11 -1.33 -13.36
N ALA A 322 4.21 -0.67 -12.99
CA ALA A 322 4.14 0.46 -12.06
C ALA A 322 3.33 1.65 -12.61
N GLU A 323 3.47 1.98 -13.90
CA GLU A 323 2.74 3.09 -14.52
C GLU A 323 1.23 2.84 -14.52
N ASP A 324 0.81 1.66 -14.98
CA ASP A 324 -0.61 1.30 -15.08
C ASP A 324 -1.27 1.14 -13.69
N HIS A 325 -0.50 0.61 -12.71
CA HIS A 325 -1.04 0.30 -11.40
C HIS A 325 -0.98 1.48 -10.42
N LEU A 326 0.11 2.24 -10.41
CA LEU A 326 0.39 3.29 -9.43
C LEU A 326 0.24 4.70 -9.98
N GLY A 327 0.33 4.89 -11.31
CA GLY A 327 0.40 6.22 -11.94
C GLY A 327 -0.81 7.10 -11.65
N SER A 328 -2.02 6.56 -11.72
CA SER A 328 -3.24 7.34 -11.45
C SER A 328 -3.36 7.78 -9.98
N TYR A 329 -2.88 6.96 -9.04
CA TYR A 329 -2.80 7.29 -7.63
C TYR A 329 -1.82 8.44 -7.40
N GLY A 330 -0.62 8.31 -7.95
CA GLY A 330 0.42 9.34 -7.87
C GLY A 330 0.00 10.68 -8.44
N GLY A 331 -0.69 10.66 -9.59
CA GLY A 331 -1.20 11.86 -10.25
C GLY A 331 -2.13 12.71 -9.38
N LEU A 332 -2.83 12.08 -8.43
CA LEU A 332 -3.69 12.78 -7.48
C LEU A 332 -2.94 13.15 -6.20
N VAL A 333 -2.25 12.20 -5.60
CA VAL A 333 -1.61 12.36 -4.29
C VAL A 333 -0.50 13.41 -4.32
N GLN A 334 0.18 13.61 -5.45
CA GLN A 334 1.20 14.67 -5.60
C GLN A 334 0.68 16.09 -5.36
N HIS A 335 -0.64 16.34 -5.46
CA HIS A 335 -1.24 17.66 -5.17
C HIS A 335 -1.42 17.94 -3.67
N ILE A 336 -1.25 16.93 -2.83
CA ILE A 336 -1.33 17.08 -1.37
C ILE A 336 -0.09 17.82 -0.86
N PRO A 337 -0.25 18.92 -0.11
CA PRO A 337 0.90 19.66 0.43
C PRO A 337 1.78 18.76 1.31
N GLY A 338 3.08 18.81 1.12
CA GLY A 338 4.08 18.11 1.92
C GLY A 338 4.02 16.57 1.89
N ILE A 339 3.26 15.97 0.97
CA ILE A 339 3.02 14.52 0.96
C ILE A 339 4.30 13.70 0.77
N SER A 340 5.21 14.15 -0.09
CA SER A 340 6.46 13.43 -0.34
C SER A 340 7.35 13.42 0.90
N THR A 341 7.49 14.55 1.58
CA THR A 341 8.23 14.64 2.86
C THR A 341 7.57 13.76 3.93
N TYR A 342 6.24 13.82 4.04
CA TYR A 342 5.49 12.98 4.99
C TYR A 342 5.72 11.48 4.75
N PHE A 343 5.67 11.04 3.50
CA PHE A 343 5.91 9.62 3.19
C PHE A 343 7.36 9.22 3.43
N ASN A 344 8.32 10.10 3.10
CA ASN A 344 9.74 9.85 3.43
C ASN A 344 9.93 9.63 4.93
N ASP A 345 9.37 10.52 5.75
CA ASP A 345 9.45 10.41 7.21
C ASP A 345 8.71 9.17 7.73
N LYS A 346 7.50 8.91 7.20
CA LYS A 346 6.66 7.77 7.60
C LYS A 346 7.34 6.42 7.32
N TYR A 347 7.97 6.32 6.17
CA TYR A 347 8.63 5.08 5.75
C TYR A 347 10.13 5.05 6.09
N SER A 348 10.63 6.08 6.82
CA SER A 348 12.04 6.22 7.22
C SER A 348 13.01 6.11 6.04
N ILE A 349 12.62 6.68 4.89
CA ILE A 349 13.41 6.66 3.67
C ILE A 349 14.44 7.79 3.77
N GLU A 350 15.73 7.43 3.84
CA GLU A 350 16.83 8.40 3.80
C GLU A 350 17.02 8.91 2.36
N ASN A 351 17.08 10.25 2.21
CA ASN A 351 17.31 10.94 0.93
C ASN A 351 18.77 10.81 0.48
#